data_84aab01ff1b79e18af8a1ac2d0aa7424
#
_entry.id   84aab01ff1b79e18af8a1ac2d0aa7424
#
_cell.length_a   1.000
_cell.length_b   1.000
_cell.length_c   1.000
_cell.angle_alpha   90.00
_cell.angle_beta   90.00
_cell.angle_gamma   90.00
#
_symmetry.space_group_name_H-M   'P 1'
#
loop_
_entity.id
_entity.type
_entity.pdbx_description
1 polymer ?
#
loop_
_entity_poly.entity_id
_entity_poly.type
_entity_poly.pdbx_seq_one_letter_code
_entity_poly.pdbx_strand_id
1 'polypeptide(L)'
;MNEQNITRRKEVDLEITDFLWEIARNWRVIAICLIIGAVLLCGYQYIKDSRNADTTADEVVEEYSKTVHEMKEALGAQDLDQVYGAVAIKKQLDEKSDYADNSPLMAVNPYAENLILLQYRVQSDEGNAAELAAIYQDYLMYGELASEMIDCDSRKDETIYAKETYETGFTVRIRGSREADCKELAENVKKGLSAYAQRMDENFTAHELELVNESSNIIVDQELAQLQDDTALAIKNLGEHLDTIKSKMNGNQLELYVELTENQPEQNEDSAEQTGNEEETNGSDVP
;
A
#
# COMPACT_ATOMS: atom_id res chain seq x y z
N MET A 1 -72.39 -28.42 49.03
CA MET A 1 -71.14 -29.16 48.97
C MET A 1 -70.52 -28.94 47.58
N ASN A 2 -69.64 -27.97 47.48
CA ASN A 2 -68.93 -27.65 46.25
C ASN A 2 -67.42 -27.78 46.50
N GLU A 3 -66.86 -28.84 45.99
CA GLU A 3 -65.38 -29.00 45.97
C GLU A 3 -64.82 -28.22 44.81
N GLN A 4 -64.07 -27.16 45.11
CA GLN A 4 -63.31 -26.42 44.16
C GLN A 4 -61.98 -27.14 43.89
N ASN A 5 -61.84 -27.66 42.69
CA ASN A 5 -60.56 -28.18 42.16
C ASN A 5 -59.63 -27.03 41.90
N ILE A 6 -58.69 -26.80 42.80
CA ILE A 6 -57.59 -25.86 42.63
C ILE A 6 -56.47 -26.57 41.83
N THR A 7 -56.40 -26.33 40.53
CA THR A 7 -55.28 -26.74 39.69
C THR A 7 -54.05 -25.86 40.03
N ARG A 8 -53.17 -26.42 40.84
CA ARG A 8 -51.83 -25.82 41.07
C ARG A 8 -51.08 -25.79 39.73
N ARG A 9 -50.88 -24.61 39.19
CA ARG A 9 -49.85 -24.38 38.17
C ARG A 9 -48.52 -24.59 38.86
N LYS A 10 -47.70 -25.55 38.39
CA LYS A 10 -46.25 -25.62 38.69
C LYS A 10 -45.60 -24.44 38.05
N GLU A 11 -45.21 -23.47 38.84
CA GLU A 11 -44.20 -22.49 38.40
C GLU A 11 -42.88 -23.23 38.26
N VAL A 12 -42.36 -23.26 37.02
CA VAL A 12 -41.03 -23.80 36.75
C VAL A 12 -40.07 -22.61 36.95
N ASP A 13 -39.45 -22.57 38.12
CA ASP A 13 -38.32 -21.67 38.37
C ASP A 13 -37.15 -22.16 37.50
N LEU A 14 -37.00 -21.57 36.32
CA LEU A 14 -35.85 -21.77 35.47
C LEU A 14 -34.69 -20.96 36.05
N GLU A 15 -33.88 -21.60 36.89
CA GLU A 15 -32.62 -21.02 37.32
C GLU A 15 -31.68 -20.90 36.10
N ILE A 16 -31.06 -19.73 35.91
CA ILE A 16 -30.09 -19.47 34.83
C ILE A 16 -28.95 -20.49 34.85
N THR A 17 -28.60 -21.01 36.01
CA THR A 17 -27.64 -22.09 36.23
C THR A 17 -28.03 -23.41 35.55
N ASP A 18 -29.31 -23.79 35.57
CA ASP A 18 -29.78 -25.00 34.90
C ASP A 18 -29.74 -24.87 33.38
N PHE A 19 -30.03 -23.68 32.87
CA PHE A 19 -29.89 -23.38 31.43
C PHE A 19 -28.43 -23.42 30.97
N LEU A 20 -27.52 -22.85 31.75
CA LEU A 20 -26.08 -22.91 31.45
C LEU A 20 -25.52 -24.32 31.53
N TRP A 21 -25.99 -25.14 32.47
CA TRP A 21 -25.59 -26.54 32.59
C TRP A 21 -26.10 -27.39 31.42
N GLU A 22 -27.29 -27.13 30.92
CA GLU A 22 -27.86 -27.83 29.76
C GLU A 22 -27.15 -27.46 28.47
N ILE A 23 -26.74 -26.19 28.29
CA ILE A 23 -25.86 -25.74 27.22
C ILE A 23 -24.49 -26.44 27.32
N ALA A 24 -23.90 -26.47 28.50
CA ALA A 24 -22.59 -27.11 28.71
C ALA A 24 -22.64 -28.62 28.45
N ARG A 25 -23.75 -29.27 28.76
CA ARG A 25 -23.94 -30.71 28.50
C ARG A 25 -24.10 -31.01 27.02
N ASN A 26 -24.71 -30.09 26.25
CA ASN A 26 -25.01 -30.27 24.83
C ASN A 26 -24.07 -29.48 23.91
N TRP A 27 -22.95 -29.00 24.44
CA TRP A 27 -22.00 -28.15 23.69
C TRP A 27 -21.60 -28.70 22.32
N ARG A 28 -21.49 -30.06 22.17
CA ARG A 28 -21.15 -30.70 20.90
C ARG A 28 -22.22 -30.49 19.84
N VAL A 29 -23.52 -30.55 20.25
CA VAL A 29 -24.63 -30.28 19.32
C VAL A 29 -24.65 -28.82 18.91
N ILE A 30 -24.41 -27.91 19.87
CA ILE A 30 -24.30 -26.47 19.59
C ILE A 30 -23.12 -26.18 18.63
N ALA A 31 -21.97 -26.79 18.86
CA ALA A 31 -20.79 -26.66 17.97
C ALA A 31 -21.10 -27.18 16.55
N ILE A 32 -21.76 -28.31 16.41
CA ILE A 32 -22.19 -28.85 15.11
C ILE A 32 -23.17 -27.89 14.41
N CYS A 33 -24.17 -27.37 15.14
CA CYS A 33 -25.12 -26.41 14.58
C CYS A 33 -24.45 -25.10 14.16
N LEU A 34 -23.44 -24.62 14.90
CA LEU A 34 -22.67 -23.45 14.55
C LEU A 34 -21.82 -23.68 13.28
N ILE A 35 -21.19 -24.86 13.15
CA ILE A 35 -20.42 -25.22 11.96
C ILE A 35 -21.35 -25.32 10.74
N ILE A 36 -22.49 -25.99 10.88
CA ILE A 36 -23.48 -26.10 9.78
C ILE A 36 -24.02 -24.71 9.42
N GLY A 37 -24.33 -23.87 10.42
CA GLY A 37 -24.77 -22.49 10.21
C GLY A 37 -23.72 -21.64 9.49
N ALA A 38 -22.45 -21.76 9.87
CA ALA A 38 -21.33 -21.07 9.21
C ALA A 38 -21.16 -21.54 7.75
N VAL A 39 -21.21 -22.85 7.48
CA VAL A 39 -21.10 -23.39 6.13
C VAL A 39 -22.28 -22.95 5.26
N LEU A 40 -23.50 -22.91 5.80
CA LEU A 40 -24.68 -22.44 5.06
C LEU A 40 -24.62 -20.93 4.78
N LEU A 41 -24.14 -20.13 5.73
CA LEU A 41 -23.96 -18.68 5.53
C LEU A 41 -22.85 -18.38 4.52
N CYS A 42 -21.69 -19.04 4.64
CA CYS A 42 -20.61 -18.91 3.66
C CYS A 42 -21.04 -19.39 2.27
N GLY A 43 -21.77 -20.52 2.19
CA GLY A 43 -22.29 -21.03 0.93
C GLY A 43 -23.34 -20.11 0.31
N TYR A 44 -24.21 -19.50 1.12
CA TYR A 44 -25.17 -18.51 0.65
C TYR A 44 -24.50 -17.23 0.16
N GLN A 45 -23.48 -16.75 0.90
CA GLN A 45 -22.70 -15.58 0.52
C GLN A 45 -21.91 -15.84 -0.77
N TYR A 46 -21.27 -17.00 -0.88
CA TYR A 46 -20.59 -17.42 -2.11
C TYR A 46 -21.52 -17.52 -3.33
N ILE A 47 -22.73 -18.08 -3.18
CA ILE A 47 -23.74 -18.14 -4.26
C ILE A 47 -24.27 -16.75 -4.60
N LYS A 48 -24.43 -15.87 -3.62
CA LYS A 48 -24.84 -14.48 -3.84
C LYS A 48 -23.77 -13.70 -4.57
N ASP A 49 -22.50 -13.84 -4.15
CA ASP A 49 -21.35 -13.17 -4.77
C ASP A 49 -21.08 -13.75 -6.17
N SER A 50 -21.23 -15.07 -6.36
CA SER A 50 -21.12 -15.71 -7.68
C SER A 50 -22.24 -15.31 -8.65
N ARG A 51 -23.44 -15.01 -8.16
CA ARG A 51 -24.53 -14.50 -9.01
C ARG A 51 -24.36 -13.01 -9.33
N ASN A 52 -23.69 -12.25 -8.47
CA ASN A 52 -23.35 -10.86 -8.74
C ASN A 52 -22.07 -10.75 -9.62
N ALA A 53 -21.23 -11.79 -9.64
CA ALA A 53 -20.05 -11.85 -10.50
C ALA A 53 -20.36 -12.14 -11.99
N ASP A 54 -21.61 -12.51 -12.32
CA ASP A 54 -22.08 -12.61 -13.71
C ASP A 54 -22.48 -11.24 -14.30
N THR A 55 -22.52 -10.16 -13.49
CA THR A 55 -22.46 -8.80 -14.02
C THR A 55 -21.02 -8.57 -14.43
N THR A 56 -20.71 -8.60 -15.70
CA THR A 56 -19.35 -8.40 -16.19
C THR A 56 -18.80 -7.08 -15.66
N ALA A 57 -17.53 -7.02 -15.29
CA ALA A 57 -16.87 -5.79 -14.83
C ALA A 57 -17.15 -4.62 -15.80
N ASP A 58 -17.29 -4.91 -17.08
CA ASP A 58 -17.63 -3.97 -18.15
C ASP A 58 -19.03 -3.34 -17.95
N GLU A 59 -20.02 -4.11 -17.50
CA GLU A 59 -21.40 -3.62 -17.29
C GLU A 59 -21.47 -2.66 -16.08
N VAL A 60 -20.72 -2.95 -15.02
CA VAL A 60 -20.60 -2.07 -13.85
C VAL A 60 -19.90 -0.75 -14.21
N VAL A 61 -18.85 -0.83 -15.01
CA VAL A 61 -18.11 0.35 -15.49
C VAL A 61 -18.97 1.18 -16.44
N GLU A 62 -19.77 0.55 -17.31
CA GLU A 62 -20.68 1.25 -18.22
C GLU A 62 -21.82 1.95 -17.48
N GLU A 63 -22.43 1.29 -16.49
CA GLU A 63 -23.48 1.91 -15.64
C GLU A 63 -22.94 3.08 -14.84
N TYR A 64 -21.76 2.92 -14.22
CA TYR A 64 -21.06 4.00 -13.51
C TYR A 64 -20.76 5.19 -14.44
N SER A 65 -20.19 4.92 -15.61
CA SER A 65 -19.86 5.95 -16.60
C SER A 65 -21.10 6.73 -17.05
N LYS A 66 -22.23 6.04 -17.26
CA LYS A 66 -23.51 6.66 -17.63
C LYS A 66 -24.05 7.53 -16.50
N THR A 67 -24.05 7.03 -15.27
CA THR A 67 -24.50 7.78 -14.09
C THR A 67 -23.68 9.06 -13.89
N VAL A 68 -22.36 8.94 -13.95
CA VAL A 68 -21.43 10.09 -13.85
C VAL A 68 -21.68 11.09 -15.00
N HIS A 69 -21.95 10.61 -16.21
CA HIS A 69 -22.24 11.47 -17.38
C HIS A 69 -23.53 12.27 -17.17
N GLU A 70 -24.62 11.62 -16.74
CA GLU A 70 -25.89 12.28 -16.45
C GLU A 70 -25.75 13.34 -15.34
N MET A 71 -25.00 13.05 -14.27
CA MET A 71 -24.71 14.00 -13.21
C MET A 71 -23.91 15.21 -13.73
N LYS A 72 -22.94 14.99 -14.60
CA LYS A 72 -22.14 16.08 -15.21
C LYS A 72 -22.97 16.97 -16.13
N GLU A 73 -23.89 16.39 -16.92
CA GLU A 73 -24.78 17.17 -17.79
C GLU A 73 -25.77 18.05 -17.00
N ALA A 74 -26.12 17.64 -15.78
CA ALA A 74 -27.00 18.40 -14.89
C ALA A 74 -26.33 19.63 -14.22
N LEU A 75 -25.00 19.72 -14.31
CA LEU A 75 -24.21 20.79 -13.68
C LEU A 75 -23.67 21.77 -14.71
N GLY A 76 -23.57 23.05 -14.31
CA GLY A 76 -22.88 24.06 -15.11
C GLY A 76 -21.37 23.92 -15.06
N ALA A 77 -20.65 24.52 -16.02
CA ALA A 77 -19.19 24.42 -16.11
C ALA A 77 -18.49 24.87 -14.83
N GLN A 78 -18.97 25.95 -14.20
CA GLN A 78 -18.39 26.47 -12.95
C GLN A 78 -18.61 25.49 -11.77
N ASP A 79 -19.76 24.82 -11.73
CA ASP A 79 -20.08 23.82 -10.71
C ASP A 79 -19.20 22.58 -10.87
N LEU A 80 -18.96 22.15 -12.12
CA LEU A 80 -18.05 21.06 -12.45
C LEU A 80 -16.61 21.37 -12.04
N ASP A 81 -16.12 22.58 -12.33
CA ASP A 81 -14.77 23.02 -11.94
C ASP A 81 -14.58 22.94 -10.41
N GLN A 82 -15.62 23.30 -9.66
CA GLN A 82 -15.59 23.21 -8.19
C GLN A 82 -15.54 21.75 -7.72
N VAL A 83 -16.30 20.85 -8.32
CA VAL A 83 -16.28 19.41 -8.00
C VAL A 83 -14.92 18.81 -8.34
N TYR A 84 -14.40 19.05 -9.54
CA TYR A 84 -13.09 18.51 -9.93
C TYR A 84 -11.95 19.08 -9.08
N GLY A 85 -12.04 20.35 -8.69
CA GLY A 85 -11.10 20.93 -7.73
C GLY A 85 -11.11 20.21 -6.38
N ALA A 86 -12.29 19.87 -5.86
CA ALA A 86 -12.42 19.12 -4.62
C ALA A 86 -11.91 17.67 -4.77
N VAL A 87 -12.21 17.00 -5.88
CA VAL A 87 -11.69 15.64 -6.18
C VAL A 87 -10.16 15.64 -6.23
N ALA A 88 -9.55 16.63 -6.89
CA ALA A 88 -8.11 16.76 -6.96
C ALA A 88 -7.46 16.98 -5.58
N ILE A 89 -8.09 17.81 -4.72
CA ILE A 89 -7.62 18.03 -3.34
C ILE A 89 -7.77 16.75 -2.52
N LYS A 90 -8.91 16.03 -2.66
CA LYS A 90 -9.11 14.75 -1.97
C LYS A 90 -8.04 13.73 -2.34
N LYS A 91 -7.72 13.60 -3.63
CA LYS A 91 -6.65 12.72 -4.10
C LYS A 91 -5.29 13.08 -3.50
N GLN A 92 -4.94 14.36 -3.49
CA GLN A 92 -3.69 14.82 -2.86
C GLN A 92 -3.69 14.56 -1.34
N LEU A 93 -4.83 14.74 -0.68
CA LEU A 93 -4.98 14.46 0.74
C LEU A 93 -4.78 12.98 1.03
N ASP A 94 -5.37 12.10 0.22
CA ASP A 94 -5.24 10.64 0.36
C ASP A 94 -3.80 10.19 0.11
N GLU A 95 -3.17 10.66 -0.94
CA GLU A 95 -1.75 10.38 -1.24
C GLU A 95 -0.82 10.82 -0.10
N LYS A 96 -1.07 12.02 0.47
CA LYS A 96 -0.27 12.52 1.60
C LYS A 96 -0.54 11.77 2.89
N SER A 97 -1.78 11.39 3.16
CA SER A 97 -2.16 10.61 4.33
C SER A 97 -1.61 9.18 4.23
N ASP A 98 -1.75 8.56 3.07
CA ASP A 98 -1.17 7.24 2.80
C ASP A 98 0.37 7.26 2.97
N TYR A 99 1.04 8.30 2.46
CA TYR A 99 2.48 8.49 2.68
C TYR A 99 2.81 8.61 4.17
N ALA A 100 2.04 9.42 4.93
CA ALA A 100 2.27 9.61 6.35
C ALA A 100 2.06 8.32 7.16
N ASP A 101 1.07 7.52 6.80
CA ASP A 101 0.67 6.32 7.54
C ASP A 101 1.52 5.09 7.16
N ASN A 102 1.94 4.98 5.91
CA ASN A 102 2.53 3.75 5.35
C ASN A 102 4.02 3.88 4.97
N SER A 103 4.58 5.10 4.90
CA SER A 103 6.01 5.25 4.61
C SER A 103 6.87 4.78 5.79
N PRO A 104 7.81 3.85 5.56
CA PRO A 104 8.77 3.44 6.60
C PRO A 104 9.56 4.61 7.16
N LEU A 105 9.84 5.64 6.35
CA LEU A 105 10.55 6.84 6.76
C LEU A 105 9.75 7.69 7.74
N MET A 106 8.43 7.80 7.53
CA MET A 106 7.54 8.54 8.43
C MET A 106 7.38 7.88 9.81
N ALA A 107 7.67 6.58 9.91
CA ALA A 107 7.68 5.85 11.17
C ALA A 107 9.01 5.99 11.97
N VAL A 108 10.06 6.56 11.36
CA VAL A 108 11.35 6.75 12.02
C VAL A 108 11.28 7.91 13.03
N ASN A 109 11.84 7.72 14.23
CA ASN A 109 12.00 8.81 15.18
C ASN A 109 13.18 9.73 14.76
N PRO A 110 12.94 10.97 14.32
CA PRO A 110 13.99 11.84 13.82
C PRO A 110 14.99 12.30 14.87
N TYR A 111 14.63 12.18 16.16
CA TYR A 111 15.50 12.56 17.28
C TYR A 111 16.34 11.38 17.80
N ALA A 112 16.12 10.18 17.29
CA ALA A 112 16.86 8.97 17.66
C ALA A 112 16.85 7.97 16.47
N GLU A 113 17.26 8.44 15.32
CA GLU A 113 17.34 7.63 14.10
C GLU A 113 18.54 6.69 14.16
N ASN A 114 18.31 5.40 13.93
CA ASN A 114 19.41 4.46 13.76
C ASN A 114 19.90 4.54 12.31
N LEU A 115 21.19 4.84 12.16
CA LEU A 115 21.86 5.02 10.87
C LEU A 115 23.01 4.02 10.74
N ILE A 116 23.00 3.22 9.68
CA ILE A 116 24.15 2.43 9.26
C ILE A 116 24.69 3.00 7.94
N LEU A 117 26.00 3.19 7.89
CA LEU A 117 26.71 3.60 6.69
C LEU A 117 27.65 2.49 6.25
N LEU A 118 27.47 2.05 5.00
CA LEU A 118 28.34 1.08 4.33
C LEU A 118 29.09 1.82 3.22
N GLN A 119 30.41 1.95 3.35
CA GLN A 119 31.25 2.59 2.34
C GLN A 119 31.92 1.54 1.48
N TYR A 120 31.67 1.60 0.18
CA TYR A 120 32.24 0.72 -0.80
C TYR A 120 33.22 1.42 -1.72
N ARG A 121 34.22 0.68 -2.16
CA ARG A 121 35.17 1.06 -3.20
C ARG A 121 35.13 0.02 -4.32
N VAL A 122 35.14 0.49 -5.55
CA VAL A 122 35.29 -0.34 -6.73
C VAL A 122 36.73 -0.20 -7.25
N GLN A 123 37.37 -1.31 -7.54
CA GLN A 123 38.70 -1.38 -8.15
C GLN A 123 38.61 -2.17 -9.45
N SER A 124 39.17 -1.67 -10.51
CA SER A 124 39.23 -2.32 -11.82
C SER A 124 40.51 -1.98 -12.54
N ASP A 125 41.12 -2.98 -13.12
CA ASP A 125 42.36 -2.80 -13.93
C ASP A 125 42.09 -2.15 -15.29
N GLU A 126 40.83 -2.12 -15.74
CA GLU A 126 40.41 -1.54 -17.02
C GLU A 126 40.15 -0.01 -16.95
N GLY A 127 40.26 0.59 -15.77
CA GLY A 127 40.10 2.04 -15.60
C GLY A 127 38.63 2.51 -15.60
N ASN A 128 37.66 1.60 -15.53
CA ASN A 128 36.20 1.87 -15.53
C ASN A 128 35.56 1.82 -14.14
N ALA A 129 36.35 1.90 -13.08
CA ALA A 129 35.87 1.78 -11.69
C ALA A 129 34.81 2.83 -11.33
N ALA A 130 34.90 4.05 -11.88
CA ALA A 130 33.90 5.10 -11.67
C ALA A 130 32.53 4.75 -12.30
N GLU A 131 32.55 4.20 -13.51
CA GLU A 131 31.32 3.74 -14.19
C GLU A 131 30.67 2.58 -13.42
N LEU A 132 31.48 1.62 -12.97
CA LEU A 132 30.99 0.51 -12.15
C LEU A 132 30.40 0.99 -10.82
N ALA A 133 31.03 1.97 -10.15
CA ALA A 133 30.49 2.56 -8.94
C ALA A 133 29.11 3.21 -9.16
N ALA A 134 28.91 3.89 -10.30
CA ALA A 134 27.61 4.45 -10.67
C ALA A 134 26.57 3.36 -10.94
N ILE A 135 26.94 2.28 -11.63
CA ILE A 135 26.06 1.12 -11.89
C ILE A 135 25.60 0.49 -10.57
N TYR A 136 26.48 0.33 -9.58
CA TYR A 136 26.09 -0.16 -8.27
C TYR A 136 25.09 0.75 -7.55
N GLN A 137 25.27 2.06 -7.65
CA GLN A 137 24.32 3.03 -7.08
C GLN A 137 22.95 2.92 -7.75
N ASP A 138 22.91 2.89 -9.08
CA ASP A 138 21.67 2.77 -9.85
C ASP A 138 20.97 1.43 -9.54
N TYR A 139 21.72 0.33 -9.43
CA TYR A 139 21.17 -0.96 -9.09
C TYR A 139 20.55 -0.99 -7.68
N LEU A 140 21.17 -0.31 -6.71
CA LEU A 140 20.62 -0.16 -5.36
C LEU A 140 19.37 0.72 -5.34
N MET A 141 19.36 1.80 -6.11
CA MET A 141 18.28 2.78 -6.06
C MET A 141 17.07 2.38 -6.92
N TYR A 142 17.29 1.78 -8.09
CA TYR A 142 16.27 1.57 -9.11
C TYR A 142 16.19 0.12 -9.62
N GLY A 143 17.14 -0.72 -9.26
CA GLY A 143 17.27 -2.09 -9.78
C GLY A 143 16.50 -3.13 -8.96
N GLU A 144 16.60 -4.38 -9.43
CA GLU A 144 15.99 -5.55 -8.77
C GLU A 144 16.44 -5.73 -7.32
N LEU A 145 17.69 -5.32 -6.99
CA LEU A 145 18.20 -5.43 -5.64
C LEU A 145 17.35 -4.65 -4.64
N ALA A 146 16.89 -3.46 -5.02
CA ALA A 146 15.96 -2.69 -4.21
C ALA A 146 14.64 -3.44 -4.00
N SER A 147 14.15 -4.19 -4.99
CA SER A 147 12.90 -4.96 -4.87
C SER A 147 13.05 -6.26 -4.11
N GLU A 148 14.14 -6.97 -4.24
CA GLU A 148 14.39 -8.25 -3.59
C GLU A 148 14.77 -8.11 -2.10
N MET A 149 15.49 -7.02 -1.75
CA MET A 149 16.01 -6.83 -0.38
C MET A 149 14.98 -6.32 0.62
N ILE A 150 13.98 -5.61 0.16
CA ILE A 150 13.07 -4.88 1.04
C ILE A 150 11.64 -5.32 0.76
N ASP A 151 11.25 -6.44 0.63
CA ASP A 151 9.86 -6.95 0.50
C ASP A 151 8.76 -5.88 0.78
N CYS A 152 8.91 -4.68 0.20
CA CYS A 152 7.98 -3.59 0.34
C CYS A 152 7.89 -2.77 -0.94
N ASP A 153 6.75 -2.14 -1.11
CA ASP A 153 6.34 -1.35 -2.27
C ASP A 153 7.27 -0.17 -2.62
N SER A 154 6.90 0.62 -3.57
CA SER A 154 7.61 1.70 -4.25
C SER A 154 8.30 2.79 -3.39
N ARG A 155 8.39 2.64 -2.05
CA ARG A 155 8.97 3.63 -1.09
C ARG A 155 10.25 3.17 -0.43
N LYS A 156 10.94 2.23 -1.01
CA LYS A 156 12.14 1.55 -0.51
C LYS A 156 13.35 2.44 -0.37
N ASP A 157 13.50 3.31 -1.31
CA ASP A 157 14.52 4.35 -1.48
C ASP A 157 14.56 5.32 -0.30
N GLU A 158 13.48 5.42 0.48
CA GLU A 158 13.42 6.30 1.65
C GLU A 158 14.25 5.80 2.82
N THR A 159 14.39 4.48 2.98
CA THR A 159 15.18 3.87 4.06
C THR A 159 16.57 3.45 3.64
N ILE A 160 16.80 3.25 2.34
CA ILE A 160 18.11 3.00 1.74
C ILE A 160 18.38 4.10 0.73
N TYR A 161 19.55 4.68 0.82
CA TYR A 161 20.02 5.69 -0.10
C TYR A 161 21.50 5.47 -0.42
N ALA A 162 21.82 5.34 -1.71
CA ALA A 162 23.18 5.24 -2.19
C ALA A 162 23.66 6.60 -2.75
N LYS A 163 24.83 7.04 -2.34
CA LYS A 163 25.43 8.31 -2.78
C LYS A 163 26.89 8.11 -3.14
N GLU A 164 27.30 8.74 -4.22
CA GLU A 164 28.72 8.89 -4.55
C GLU A 164 29.49 9.50 -3.36
N THR A 165 30.59 8.89 -2.99
CA THR A 165 31.48 9.38 -1.92
C THR A 165 32.76 9.96 -2.49
N TYR A 166 33.31 9.31 -3.53
CA TYR A 166 34.48 9.69 -4.31
C TYR A 166 34.39 8.96 -5.67
N GLU A 167 35.21 9.35 -6.64
CA GLU A 167 35.10 8.91 -8.03
C GLU A 167 34.90 7.40 -8.25
N THR A 168 35.54 6.55 -7.42
CA THR A 168 35.47 5.08 -7.52
C THR A 168 34.75 4.44 -6.32
N GLY A 169 33.90 5.17 -5.60
CA GLY A 169 33.28 4.65 -4.41
C GLY A 169 31.96 5.33 -4.06
N PHE A 170 31.14 4.59 -3.34
CA PHE A 170 29.84 5.04 -2.89
C PHE A 170 29.57 4.67 -1.43
N THR A 171 28.65 5.38 -0.82
CA THR A 171 28.17 5.10 0.52
C THR A 171 26.69 4.72 0.45
N VAL A 172 26.36 3.57 1.02
CA VAL A 172 24.96 3.17 1.26
C VAL A 172 24.57 3.63 2.66
N ARG A 173 23.53 4.42 2.74
CA ARG A 173 22.91 4.89 3.97
C ARG A 173 21.66 4.07 4.23
N ILE A 174 21.60 3.41 5.38
CA ILE A 174 20.45 2.60 5.82
C ILE A 174 19.97 3.21 7.12
N ARG A 175 18.68 3.53 7.20
CA ARG A 175 18.09 4.19 8.36
C ARG A 175 16.78 3.53 8.80
N GLY A 176 16.45 3.66 10.08
CA GLY A 176 15.22 3.09 10.62
C GLY A 176 15.03 3.36 12.11
N SER A 177 13.88 2.94 12.62
CA SER A 177 13.49 3.13 14.02
C SER A 177 14.21 2.18 14.97
N ARG A 178 14.57 0.97 14.52
CA ARG A 178 15.19 -0.07 15.33
C ARG A 178 16.55 -0.47 14.77
N GLU A 179 17.55 -0.53 15.63
CA GLU A 179 18.91 -0.94 15.24
C GLU A 179 18.96 -2.35 14.64
N ALA A 180 18.12 -3.27 15.16
CA ALA A 180 18.09 -4.65 14.68
C ALA A 180 17.65 -4.72 13.22
N ASP A 181 16.62 -3.98 12.83
CA ASP A 181 16.10 -3.94 11.45
C ASP A 181 17.13 -3.33 10.49
N CYS A 182 17.79 -2.25 10.93
CA CYS A 182 18.87 -1.63 10.13
C CYS A 182 20.03 -2.61 9.91
N LYS A 183 20.40 -3.39 10.94
CA LYS A 183 21.46 -4.41 10.80
C LYS A 183 21.07 -5.54 9.88
N GLU A 184 19.84 -6.04 9.98
CA GLU A 184 19.34 -7.08 9.09
C GLU A 184 19.33 -6.58 7.64
N LEU A 185 18.84 -5.37 7.42
CA LEU A 185 18.83 -4.75 6.11
C LEU A 185 20.25 -4.51 5.58
N ALA A 186 21.20 -4.08 6.43
CA ALA A 186 22.60 -3.92 6.04
C ALA A 186 23.24 -5.25 5.60
N GLU A 187 22.94 -6.36 6.30
CA GLU A 187 23.40 -7.68 5.90
C GLU A 187 22.79 -8.12 4.56
N ASN A 188 21.52 -7.82 4.31
CA ASN A 188 20.87 -8.10 3.04
C ASN A 188 21.48 -7.29 1.90
N VAL A 189 21.76 -6.00 2.12
CA VAL A 189 22.46 -5.13 1.17
C VAL A 189 23.84 -5.68 0.84
N LYS A 190 24.62 -6.06 1.86
CA LYS A 190 25.96 -6.66 1.67
C LYS A 190 25.92 -7.94 0.82
N LYS A 191 24.98 -8.84 1.13
CA LYS A 191 24.80 -10.09 0.36
C LYS A 191 24.37 -9.82 -1.08
N GLY A 192 23.40 -8.94 -1.27
CA GLY A 192 22.89 -8.56 -2.58
C GLY A 192 23.98 -7.93 -3.45
N LEU A 193 24.75 -6.97 -2.92
CA LEU A 193 25.85 -6.33 -3.62
C LEU A 193 26.95 -7.35 -3.99
N SER A 194 27.28 -8.27 -3.08
CA SER A 194 28.26 -9.33 -3.38
C SER A 194 27.79 -10.27 -4.49
N ALA A 195 26.51 -10.66 -4.50
CA ALA A 195 25.95 -11.47 -5.55
C ALA A 195 25.88 -10.73 -6.89
N TYR A 196 25.58 -9.44 -6.85
CA TYR A 196 25.58 -8.61 -8.06
C TYR A 196 27.00 -8.41 -8.61
N ALA A 197 27.99 -8.19 -7.75
CA ALA A 197 29.40 -8.08 -8.14
C ALA A 197 29.85 -9.36 -8.87
N GLN A 198 29.51 -10.53 -8.35
CA GLN A 198 29.84 -11.79 -9.00
C GLN A 198 29.18 -11.89 -10.40
N ARG A 199 27.91 -11.52 -10.53
CA ARG A 199 27.23 -11.51 -11.84
C ARG A 199 27.88 -10.52 -12.84
N MET A 200 28.34 -9.37 -12.35
CA MET A 200 29.04 -8.37 -13.15
C MET A 200 30.41 -8.87 -13.62
N ASP A 201 31.17 -9.53 -12.75
CA ASP A 201 32.45 -10.15 -13.10
C ASP A 201 32.30 -11.20 -14.21
N GLU A 202 31.26 -12.02 -14.15
CA GLU A 202 31.03 -13.10 -15.11
C GLU A 202 30.56 -12.59 -16.48
N ASN A 203 29.85 -11.45 -16.54
CA ASN A 203 29.15 -11.00 -17.73
C ASN A 203 29.68 -9.69 -18.35
N PHE A 204 30.45 -8.90 -17.59
CA PHE A 204 30.92 -7.58 -18.07
C PHE A 204 32.44 -7.46 -17.96
N THR A 205 32.95 -7.21 -16.76
CA THR A 205 34.38 -6.92 -16.54
C THR A 205 34.79 -7.32 -15.14
N ALA A 206 36.02 -7.87 -15.05
CA ALA A 206 36.61 -8.24 -13.77
C ALA A 206 36.87 -6.98 -12.93
N HIS A 207 36.37 -6.99 -11.70
CA HIS A 207 36.55 -5.89 -10.76
C HIS A 207 36.40 -6.40 -9.31
N GLU A 208 36.86 -5.60 -8.36
CA GLU A 208 36.71 -5.90 -6.95
C GLU A 208 35.80 -4.84 -6.29
N LEU A 209 34.75 -5.30 -5.59
CA LEU A 209 33.89 -4.49 -4.75
C LEU A 209 34.29 -4.68 -3.28
N GLU A 210 34.96 -3.71 -2.71
CA GLU A 210 35.48 -3.74 -1.34
C GLU A 210 34.59 -2.93 -0.40
N LEU A 211 34.14 -3.55 0.72
CA LEU A 211 33.54 -2.80 1.84
C LEU A 211 34.67 -2.17 2.66
N VAL A 212 34.89 -0.88 2.49
CA VAL A 212 36.01 -0.13 3.12
C VAL A 212 35.68 0.22 4.58
N ASN A 213 34.43 0.55 4.86
CA ASN A 213 34.01 0.98 6.19
C ASN A 213 32.55 0.66 6.46
N GLU A 214 32.28 0.28 7.69
CA GLU A 214 30.92 0.12 8.22
C GLU A 214 30.82 0.89 9.55
N SER A 215 29.78 1.70 9.70
CA SER A 215 29.52 2.40 10.97
C SER A 215 28.03 2.37 11.31
N SER A 216 27.74 2.22 12.60
CA SER A 216 26.39 2.28 13.16
C SER A 216 26.33 3.41 14.18
N ASN A 217 25.38 4.32 14.02
CA ASN A 217 25.22 5.50 14.85
C ASN A 217 23.75 5.77 15.15
N ILE A 218 23.48 6.43 16.26
CA ILE A 218 22.20 7.08 16.51
C ILE A 218 22.39 8.56 16.23
N ILE A 219 21.56 9.12 15.37
CA ILE A 219 21.65 10.52 14.97
C ILE A 219 20.35 11.27 15.24
N VAL A 220 20.43 12.59 15.20
CA VAL A 220 19.29 13.50 15.11
C VAL A 220 19.23 13.97 13.66
N ASP A 221 18.13 13.63 12.97
CA ASP A 221 17.86 14.05 11.59
C ASP A 221 16.83 15.20 11.60
N GLN A 222 17.32 16.43 11.49
CA GLN A 222 16.46 17.61 11.47
C GLN A 222 15.67 17.73 10.16
N GLU A 223 16.21 17.24 9.05
CA GLU A 223 15.53 17.25 7.74
C GLU A 223 14.33 16.30 7.80
N LEU A 224 14.49 15.12 8.41
CA LEU A 224 13.41 14.17 8.61
C LEU A 224 12.34 14.75 9.55
N ALA A 225 12.74 15.40 10.65
CA ALA A 225 11.79 16.05 11.55
C ALA A 225 10.96 17.10 10.80
N GLN A 226 11.60 17.94 9.99
CA GLN A 226 10.92 18.93 9.20
C GLN A 226 10.00 18.31 8.14
N LEU A 227 10.43 17.23 7.47
CA LEU A 227 9.60 16.51 6.50
C LEU A 227 8.31 15.97 7.14
N GLN A 228 8.41 15.42 8.35
CA GLN A 228 7.25 14.92 9.11
C GLN A 228 6.31 16.06 9.49
N ASP A 229 6.83 17.16 10.00
CA ASP A 229 6.04 18.34 10.35
C ASP A 229 5.37 18.97 9.12
N ASP A 230 6.09 19.13 8.02
CA ASP A 230 5.57 19.69 6.77
C ASP A 230 4.48 18.78 6.16
N THR A 231 4.66 17.45 6.24
CA THR A 231 3.66 16.49 5.78
C THR A 231 2.38 16.57 6.63
N ALA A 232 2.50 16.60 7.94
CA ALA A 232 1.36 16.74 8.84
C ALA A 232 0.62 18.08 8.61
N LEU A 233 1.35 19.17 8.41
CA LEU A 233 0.78 20.47 8.10
C LEU A 233 0.08 20.46 6.73
N ALA A 234 0.65 19.82 5.72
CA ALA A 234 0.04 19.71 4.40
C ALA A 234 -1.28 18.93 4.45
N ILE A 235 -1.33 17.80 5.16
CA ILE A 235 -2.55 17.01 5.38
C ILE A 235 -3.63 17.87 6.03
N LYS A 236 -3.29 18.58 7.10
CA LYS A 236 -4.21 19.47 7.80
C LYS A 236 -4.76 20.55 6.87
N ASN A 237 -3.89 21.25 6.15
CA ASN A 237 -4.29 22.34 5.26
C ASN A 237 -5.17 21.86 4.10
N LEU A 238 -4.85 20.68 3.50
CA LEU A 238 -5.65 20.05 2.44
C LEU A 238 -7.04 19.68 2.97
N GLY A 239 -7.12 19.10 4.18
CA GLY A 239 -8.37 18.74 4.83
C GLY A 239 -9.26 19.98 5.07
N GLU A 240 -8.73 21.04 5.69
CA GLU A 240 -9.45 22.28 5.94
C GLU A 240 -9.92 22.97 4.62
N HIS A 241 -9.09 22.89 3.58
CA HIS A 241 -9.45 23.43 2.26
C HIS A 241 -10.57 22.61 1.61
N LEU A 242 -10.48 21.29 1.66
CA LEU A 242 -11.53 20.40 1.15
C LEU A 242 -12.86 20.64 1.86
N ASP A 243 -12.85 20.71 3.19
CA ASP A 243 -14.05 21.02 3.99
C ASP A 243 -14.66 22.37 3.62
N THR A 244 -13.81 23.39 3.39
CA THR A 244 -14.25 24.71 2.96
C THR A 244 -14.93 24.66 1.59
N ILE A 245 -14.41 23.91 0.64
CA ILE A 245 -15.01 23.75 -0.69
C ILE A 245 -16.32 22.97 -0.57
N LYS A 246 -16.33 21.83 0.13
CA LYS A 246 -17.52 20.99 0.33
C LYS A 246 -18.66 21.76 1.00
N SER A 247 -18.35 22.64 1.95
CA SER A 247 -19.36 23.48 2.62
C SER A 247 -20.07 24.48 1.71
N LYS A 248 -19.49 24.77 0.54
CA LYS A 248 -20.04 25.69 -0.47
C LYS A 248 -20.73 24.96 -1.62
N MET A 249 -20.63 23.65 -1.69
CA MET A 249 -21.26 22.83 -2.71
C MET A 249 -22.77 22.70 -2.46
N ASN A 250 -23.53 22.66 -3.54
CA ASN A 250 -24.95 22.28 -3.50
C ASN A 250 -25.09 20.73 -3.50
N GLY A 251 -26.34 20.24 -3.36
CA GLY A 251 -26.61 18.81 -3.27
C GLY A 251 -26.10 18.01 -4.46
N ASN A 252 -26.33 18.49 -5.69
CA ASN A 252 -25.92 17.79 -6.92
C ASN A 252 -24.39 17.76 -7.07
N GLN A 253 -23.71 18.82 -6.66
CA GLN A 253 -22.24 18.86 -6.64
C GLN A 253 -21.65 17.87 -5.64
N LEU A 254 -22.25 17.78 -4.43
CA LEU A 254 -21.82 16.82 -3.41
C LEU A 254 -22.06 15.39 -3.85
N GLU A 255 -23.18 15.11 -4.51
CA GLU A 255 -23.51 13.78 -5.04
C GLU A 255 -22.49 13.35 -6.10
N LEU A 256 -22.18 14.22 -7.08
CA LEU A 256 -21.14 13.94 -8.07
C LEU A 256 -19.75 13.79 -7.42
N TYR A 257 -19.43 14.58 -6.40
CA TYR A 257 -18.17 14.46 -5.67
C TYR A 257 -18.04 13.08 -5.00
N VAL A 258 -19.08 12.62 -4.30
CA VAL A 258 -19.09 11.28 -3.65
C VAL A 258 -18.94 10.19 -4.71
N GLU A 259 -19.66 10.29 -5.82
CA GLU A 259 -19.57 9.31 -6.90
C GLU A 259 -18.15 9.22 -7.48
N LEU A 260 -17.48 10.37 -7.64
CA LEU A 260 -16.11 10.41 -8.17
C LEU A 260 -15.02 10.03 -7.16
N THR A 261 -15.32 9.96 -5.86
CA THR A 261 -14.29 9.71 -4.83
C THR A 261 -14.50 8.42 -4.03
N GLU A 262 -15.75 7.94 -3.91
CA GLU A 262 -16.07 6.81 -3.03
C GLU A 262 -16.65 5.62 -3.79
N ASN A 263 -17.31 5.86 -4.95
CA ASN A 263 -18.04 4.84 -5.70
C ASN A 263 -17.34 4.42 -7.00
N GLN A 264 -16.07 4.77 -7.19
CA GLN A 264 -15.34 4.30 -8.38
C GLN A 264 -15.27 2.77 -8.39
N PRO A 265 -15.67 2.10 -9.48
CA PRO A 265 -15.44 0.67 -9.59
C PRO A 265 -13.93 0.39 -9.55
N GLU A 266 -13.52 -0.59 -8.76
CA GLU A 266 -12.12 -1.03 -8.70
C GLU A 266 -11.67 -1.39 -10.12
N GLN A 267 -10.80 -0.56 -10.69
CA GLN A 267 -10.12 -0.91 -11.93
C GLN A 267 -9.05 -1.93 -11.56
N ASN A 268 -9.26 -3.18 -11.93
CA ASN A 268 -8.20 -4.18 -11.91
C ASN A 268 -7.11 -3.70 -12.87
N GLU A 269 -5.95 -3.31 -12.33
CA GLU A 269 -4.79 -2.82 -13.08
C GLU A 269 -4.21 -3.85 -14.08
N ASP A 270 -4.68 -5.09 -14.04
CA ASP A 270 -4.27 -6.17 -14.95
C ASP A 270 -4.72 -6.01 -16.41
N SER A 271 -5.56 -5.01 -16.74
CA SER A 271 -6.09 -4.83 -18.11
C SER A 271 -5.30 -3.86 -18.99
N ALA A 272 -4.31 -3.15 -18.44
CA ALA A 272 -3.58 -2.10 -19.17
C ALA A 272 -2.40 -2.60 -20.01
N GLU A 273 -1.94 -3.85 -19.85
CA GLU A 273 -0.78 -4.38 -20.59
C GLU A 273 -1.11 -5.09 -21.91
N GLN A 274 -2.38 -5.29 -22.28
CA GLN A 274 -2.73 -6.06 -23.49
C GLN A 274 -3.12 -5.24 -24.74
N THR A 275 -3.16 -3.92 -24.69
CA THR A 275 -3.55 -3.10 -25.85
C THR A 275 -2.41 -2.43 -26.62
N GLY A 276 -1.16 -2.77 -26.33
CA GLY A 276 0.04 -2.12 -26.94
C GLY A 276 0.69 -2.85 -28.13
N ASN A 277 0.20 -4.01 -28.61
CA ASN A 277 0.94 -4.83 -29.58
C ASN A 277 0.20 -5.29 -30.84
N GLU A 278 -0.82 -4.58 -31.30
CA GLU A 278 -1.41 -4.85 -32.61
C GLU A 278 -1.58 -3.57 -33.45
N GLU A 279 -0.47 -3.03 -34.00
CA GLU A 279 -0.50 -2.25 -35.23
C GLU A 279 0.96 -1.95 -35.68
N GLU A 280 1.54 -2.87 -36.42
CA GLU A 280 2.51 -2.56 -37.48
C GLU A 280 2.93 -3.83 -38.24
N THR A 281 2.04 -4.34 -39.06
CA THR A 281 2.43 -5.11 -40.26
C THR A 281 1.39 -4.89 -41.34
N ASN A 282 1.59 -3.88 -42.17
CA ASN A 282 1.13 -3.92 -43.55
C ASN A 282 1.89 -2.89 -44.40
N GLY A 283 2.82 -3.37 -45.17
CA GLY A 283 2.62 -3.29 -46.63
C GLY A 283 3.23 -2.07 -47.27
N SER A 284 4.40 -2.21 -47.89
CA SER A 284 4.65 -1.58 -49.18
C SER A 284 5.69 -2.37 -49.96
N ASP A 285 5.24 -3.37 -50.64
CA ASP A 285 5.75 -3.71 -51.97
C ASP A 285 5.25 -2.67 -52.96
N VAL A 286 6.06 -1.98 -53.72
CA VAL A 286 5.91 -1.43 -55.10
C VAL A 286 7.24 -0.85 -55.53
N PRO A 287 7.58 -0.83 -56.84
CA PRO A 287 8.33 -1.84 -57.61
C PRO A 287 9.80 -1.42 -57.84
#